data_875eee3d971b9238a5ca373df31957cd
#
_entry.id   875eee3d971b9238a5ca373df31957cd
#
_cell.length_a   1.000
_cell.length_b   1.000
_cell.length_c   1.000
_cell.angle_alpha   90.00
_cell.angle_beta   90.00
_cell.angle_gamma   90.00
#
_symmetry.space_group_name_H-M   'P 1'
#
loop_
_entity.id
_entity.type
_entity.pdbx_description
1 polymer ?
#
loop_
_entity_poly.entity_id
_entity_poly.type
_entity_poly.pdbx_seq_one_letter_code
_entity_poly.pdbx_strand_id
1 'polypeptide(L)'
;MISLKKRQEGFTLIELLIVIVVIGILATIVLITYNGIQAKARNAKRVTDLDAIQTQLEAFYTTNGYYPSYADLNSPSWVKTNMPSLQITALLDPSSTCTQSSSTNCLSSSSTPPTAVGNYDYYPTDSTGSSANCEANDTTCSQYTLSAFLEAGGGLETKVSLK
;
A
#
# COMPACT_ATOMS: atom_id res chain seq x y z
N MET A 1 -54.22 -20.04 42.87
CA MET A 1 -53.12 -19.70 41.99
C MET A 1 -53.55 -20.07 40.58
N ILE A 2 -53.80 -19.06 39.72
CA ILE A 2 -54.16 -19.31 38.29
C ILE A 2 -52.88 -19.17 37.49
N SER A 3 -52.37 -20.33 36.95
CA SER A 3 -51.22 -20.37 36.08
C SER A 3 -51.64 -19.91 34.67
N LEU A 4 -51.21 -18.70 34.27
CA LEU A 4 -51.37 -18.20 32.92
C LEU A 4 -50.37 -18.92 32.02
N LYS A 5 -50.83 -19.95 31.31
CA LYS A 5 -50.04 -20.66 30.29
C LYS A 5 -49.83 -19.71 29.10
N LYS A 6 -48.64 -19.11 28.98
CA LYS A 6 -48.24 -18.25 27.86
C LYS A 6 -48.25 -19.08 26.60
N ARG A 7 -49.09 -18.76 25.60
CA ARG A 7 -49.11 -19.38 24.30
C ARG A 7 -47.77 -19.05 23.62
N GLN A 8 -46.99 -20.04 23.28
CA GLN A 8 -45.83 -19.90 22.38
C GLN A 8 -46.37 -19.88 20.95
N GLU A 9 -46.31 -18.73 20.32
CA GLU A 9 -46.59 -18.61 18.89
C GLU A 9 -45.37 -19.11 18.13
N GLY A 10 -45.52 -20.12 17.30
CA GLY A 10 -44.48 -20.69 16.47
C GLY A 10 -44.41 -19.97 15.15
N PHE A 11 -43.20 -19.86 14.56
CA PHE A 11 -42.99 -19.33 13.21
C PHE A 11 -43.65 -20.21 12.13
N THR A 12 -44.21 -19.55 11.12
CA THR A 12 -44.75 -20.25 9.95
C THR A 12 -43.61 -20.59 8.95
N LEU A 13 -43.80 -21.63 8.17
CA LEU A 13 -42.83 -22.01 7.09
C LEU A 13 -42.62 -20.88 6.09
N ILE A 14 -43.68 -20.10 5.79
CA ILE A 14 -43.61 -19.03 4.80
C ILE A 14 -42.79 -17.83 5.35
N GLU A 15 -42.91 -17.52 6.65
CA GLU A 15 -42.07 -16.45 7.25
C GLU A 15 -40.60 -16.79 7.20
N LEU A 16 -40.22 -18.06 7.45
CA LEU A 16 -38.84 -18.49 7.35
C LEU A 16 -38.35 -18.41 5.89
N LEU A 17 -39.18 -18.79 4.93
CA LEU A 17 -38.82 -18.77 3.51
C LEU A 17 -38.57 -17.35 3.00
N ILE A 18 -39.43 -16.39 3.36
CA ILE A 18 -39.25 -14.99 2.97
C ILE A 18 -37.94 -14.42 3.56
N VAL A 19 -37.63 -14.72 4.80
CA VAL A 19 -36.40 -14.24 5.47
C VAL A 19 -35.16 -14.73 4.75
N ILE A 20 -35.05 -16.02 4.41
CA ILE A 20 -33.86 -16.55 3.70
C ILE A 20 -33.71 -15.96 2.29
N VAL A 21 -34.83 -15.72 1.58
CA VAL A 21 -34.79 -15.10 0.24
C VAL A 21 -34.29 -13.65 0.36
N VAL A 22 -34.79 -12.87 1.30
CA VAL A 22 -34.36 -11.48 1.51
C VAL A 22 -32.88 -11.42 1.91
N ILE A 23 -32.43 -12.29 2.82
CA ILE A 23 -31.01 -12.37 3.22
C ILE A 23 -30.15 -12.75 1.99
N GLY A 24 -30.58 -13.68 1.16
CA GLY A 24 -29.87 -14.08 -0.05
C GLY A 24 -29.66 -12.91 -1.01
N ILE A 25 -30.70 -12.11 -1.27
CA ILE A 25 -30.61 -10.93 -2.13
C ILE A 25 -29.67 -9.88 -1.53
N LEU A 26 -29.81 -9.56 -0.24
CA LEU A 26 -28.95 -8.59 0.43
C LEU A 26 -27.49 -9.03 0.43
N ALA A 27 -27.21 -10.31 0.69
CA ALA A 27 -25.86 -10.84 0.69
C ALA A 27 -25.15 -10.68 -0.66
N THR A 28 -25.85 -10.90 -1.78
CA THR A 28 -25.25 -10.73 -3.12
C THR A 28 -24.84 -9.29 -3.40
N ILE A 29 -25.64 -8.31 -3.02
CA ILE A 29 -25.35 -6.88 -3.19
C ILE A 29 -24.14 -6.47 -2.34
N VAL A 30 -24.06 -6.94 -1.10
CA VAL A 30 -22.98 -6.63 -0.16
C VAL A 30 -21.63 -7.15 -0.69
N LEU A 31 -21.59 -8.38 -1.24
CA LEU A 31 -20.35 -8.99 -1.74
C LEU A 31 -19.71 -8.20 -2.89
N ILE A 32 -20.52 -7.71 -3.84
CA ILE A 32 -20.01 -6.93 -4.99
C ILE A 32 -19.44 -5.59 -4.51
N THR A 33 -20.15 -4.91 -3.60
CA THR A 33 -19.73 -3.61 -3.07
C THR A 33 -18.48 -3.71 -2.21
N TYR A 34 -18.34 -4.81 -1.43
CA TYR A 34 -17.22 -5.01 -0.51
C TYR A 34 -15.87 -5.07 -1.23
N ASN A 35 -15.77 -5.80 -2.33
CA ASN A 35 -14.52 -5.90 -3.11
C ASN A 35 -14.07 -4.54 -3.65
N GLY A 36 -15.01 -3.71 -4.12
CA GLY A 36 -14.70 -2.36 -4.60
C GLY A 36 -14.19 -1.43 -3.49
N ILE A 37 -14.76 -1.53 -2.29
CA ILE A 37 -14.34 -0.75 -1.12
C ILE A 37 -12.91 -1.16 -0.69
N GLN A 38 -12.61 -2.44 -0.67
CA GLN A 38 -11.27 -2.94 -0.31
C GLN A 38 -10.19 -2.45 -1.30
N ALA A 39 -10.47 -2.49 -2.60
CA ALA A 39 -9.55 -1.96 -3.61
C ALA A 39 -9.30 -0.46 -3.44
N LYS A 40 -10.35 0.32 -3.17
CA LYS A 40 -10.23 1.77 -2.88
C LYS A 40 -9.41 2.04 -1.61
N ALA A 41 -9.61 1.26 -0.56
CA ALA A 41 -8.87 1.39 0.69
C ALA A 41 -7.36 1.10 0.48
N ARG A 42 -7.01 0.05 -0.28
CA ARG A 42 -5.62 -0.24 -0.63
C ARG A 42 -4.99 0.85 -1.50
N ASN A 43 -5.75 1.40 -2.46
CA ASN A 43 -5.26 2.52 -3.27
C ASN A 43 -5.02 3.78 -2.43
N ALA A 44 -5.94 4.13 -1.52
CA ALA A 44 -5.75 5.25 -0.59
C ALA A 44 -4.50 5.05 0.27
N LYS A 45 -4.26 3.81 0.75
CA LYS A 45 -3.04 3.49 1.48
C LYS A 45 -1.80 3.71 0.60
N ARG A 46 -1.78 3.23 -0.65
CA ARG A 46 -0.65 3.45 -1.58
C ARG A 46 -0.31 4.92 -1.75
N VAL A 47 -1.31 5.75 -2.01
CA VAL A 47 -1.10 7.21 -2.15
C VAL A 47 -0.51 7.80 -0.87
N THR A 48 -1.08 7.47 0.28
CA THR A 48 -0.57 7.94 1.59
C THR A 48 0.85 7.46 1.86
N ASP A 49 1.17 6.21 1.52
CA ASP A 49 2.52 5.65 1.70
C ASP A 49 3.53 6.38 0.80
N LEU A 50 3.20 6.60 -0.49
CA LEU A 50 4.04 7.35 -1.41
C LEU A 50 4.28 8.79 -0.94
N ASP A 51 3.27 9.47 -0.41
CA ASP A 51 3.41 10.82 0.17
C ASP A 51 4.33 10.82 1.40
N ALA A 52 4.20 9.81 2.25
CA ALA A 52 5.05 9.66 3.43
C ALA A 52 6.52 9.38 3.03
N ILE A 53 6.74 8.49 2.07
CA ILE A 53 8.07 8.17 1.55
C ILE A 53 8.68 9.42 0.91
N GLN A 54 7.95 10.11 0.02
CA GLN A 54 8.42 11.35 -0.62
C GLN A 54 8.83 12.38 0.42
N THR A 55 7.98 12.64 1.42
CA THR A 55 8.26 13.60 2.49
C THR A 55 9.57 13.27 3.21
N GLN A 56 9.82 12.01 3.49
CA GLN A 56 11.04 11.59 4.18
C GLN A 56 12.27 11.60 3.27
N LEU A 57 12.12 11.31 1.98
CA LEU A 57 13.19 11.44 0.99
C LEU A 57 13.63 12.90 0.84
N GLU A 58 12.69 13.84 0.77
CA GLU A 58 13.02 15.27 0.69
C GLU A 58 13.66 15.78 1.98
N ALA A 59 13.20 15.32 3.14
CA ALA A 59 13.82 15.63 4.42
C ALA A 59 15.27 15.10 4.51
N PHE A 60 15.49 13.88 4.04
CA PHE A 60 16.81 13.26 3.97
C PHE A 60 17.73 14.06 3.03
N TYR A 61 17.23 14.43 1.85
CA TYR A 61 17.99 15.24 0.88
C TYR A 61 18.38 16.60 1.47
N THR A 62 17.48 17.26 2.17
CA THR A 62 17.75 18.57 2.79
C THR A 62 18.92 18.52 3.78
N THR A 63 19.10 17.39 4.45
CA THR A 63 20.15 17.18 5.44
C THR A 63 21.46 16.70 4.83
N ASN A 64 21.38 15.81 3.83
CA ASN A 64 22.53 15.08 3.30
C ASN A 64 23.00 15.55 1.92
N GLY A 65 22.13 16.24 1.14
CA GLY A 65 22.44 16.75 -0.20
C GLY A 65 22.31 15.74 -1.33
N TYR A 66 21.84 14.52 -1.04
CA TYR A 66 21.60 13.44 -2.00
C TYR A 66 20.42 12.59 -1.56
N TYR A 67 19.84 11.80 -2.46
CA TYR A 67 18.82 10.82 -2.13
C TYR A 67 19.44 9.44 -1.83
N PRO A 68 18.80 8.61 -0.98
CA PRO A 68 19.31 7.28 -0.71
C PRO A 68 19.33 6.41 -1.98
N SER A 69 20.26 5.48 -2.04
CA SER A 69 20.25 4.47 -3.10
C SER A 69 19.07 3.51 -2.93
N TYR A 70 18.77 2.73 -3.97
CA TYR A 70 17.79 1.66 -3.85
C TYR A 70 18.15 0.65 -2.74
N ALA A 71 19.41 0.25 -2.66
CA ALA A 71 19.88 -0.70 -1.66
C ALA A 71 19.71 -0.16 -0.22
N ASP A 72 19.97 1.14 -0.02
CA ASP A 72 19.79 1.82 1.25
C ASP A 72 18.31 1.84 1.67
N LEU A 73 17.43 2.32 0.79
CA LEU A 73 16.01 2.42 1.09
C LEU A 73 15.35 1.03 1.24
N ASN A 74 15.83 0.03 0.52
CA ASN A 74 15.34 -1.34 0.63
C ASN A 74 15.87 -2.09 1.88
N SER A 75 16.81 -1.49 2.63
CA SER A 75 17.36 -2.04 3.87
C SER A 75 16.63 -1.52 5.11
N PRO A 76 15.89 -2.36 5.85
CA PRO A 76 15.16 -1.93 7.05
C PRO A 76 16.06 -1.34 8.14
N SER A 77 17.27 -1.88 8.31
CA SER A 77 18.24 -1.39 9.28
C SER A 77 18.78 -0.02 8.91
N TRP A 78 19.03 0.20 7.63
CA TRP A 78 19.48 1.50 7.13
C TRP A 78 18.39 2.57 7.30
N VAL A 79 17.15 2.27 6.90
CA VAL A 79 15.99 3.16 7.05
C VAL A 79 15.78 3.54 8.51
N LYS A 80 15.81 2.56 9.41
CA LYS A 80 15.63 2.80 10.85
C LYS A 80 16.70 3.76 11.43
N THR A 81 17.91 3.68 10.90
CA THR A 81 19.03 4.51 11.38
C THR A 81 19.01 5.92 10.77
N ASN A 82 18.75 6.02 9.46
CA ASN A 82 18.92 7.27 8.71
C ASN A 82 17.60 8.02 8.46
N MET A 83 16.46 7.33 8.52
CA MET A 83 15.12 7.87 8.30
C MET A 83 14.16 7.40 9.41
N PRO A 84 14.42 7.69 10.70
CA PRO A 84 13.68 7.10 11.83
C PRO A 84 12.20 7.52 11.87
N SER A 85 11.83 8.60 11.19
CA SER A 85 10.44 9.04 11.08
C SER A 85 9.65 8.30 9.99
N LEU A 86 10.31 7.56 9.09
CA LEU A 86 9.65 6.73 8.10
C LEU A 86 9.23 5.40 8.71
N GLN A 87 7.93 5.15 8.71
CA GLN A 87 7.42 3.83 9.12
C GLN A 87 7.80 2.79 8.05
N ILE A 88 8.51 1.74 8.44
CA ILE A 88 8.94 0.66 7.52
C ILE A 88 7.75 0.03 6.80
N THR A 89 6.59 -0.04 7.46
CA THR A 89 5.34 -0.53 6.86
C THR A 89 4.81 0.34 5.72
N ALA A 90 5.24 1.59 5.60
CA ALA A 90 4.92 2.46 4.47
C ALA A 90 5.71 2.08 3.19
N LEU A 91 6.77 1.26 3.32
CA LEU A 91 7.54 0.74 2.18
C LEU A 91 6.96 -0.58 1.64
N LEU A 92 5.85 -1.06 2.20
CA LEU A 92 5.21 -2.33 1.81
C LEU A 92 3.86 -2.07 1.16
N ASP A 93 3.74 -2.44 -0.11
CA ASP A 93 2.45 -2.41 -0.81
C ASP A 93 1.43 -3.34 -0.11
N PRO A 94 0.18 -2.89 0.11
CA PRO A 94 -0.83 -3.69 0.81
C PRO A 94 -1.25 -4.98 0.08
N SER A 95 -0.86 -5.14 -1.18
CA SER A 95 -1.07 -6.37 -1.97
C SER A 95 0.22 -7.16 -2.19
N SER A 96 1.32 -6.78 -1.52
CA SER A 96 2.61 -7.45 -1.68
C SER A 96 2.55 -8.88 -1.14
N THR A 97 3.10 -9.81 -1.90
CA THR A 97 3.39 -11.17 -1.45
C THR A 97 4.77 -11.30 -0.80
N CYS A 98 5.58 -10.24 -0.89
CA CYS A 98 6.86 -10.17 -0.22
C CYS A 98 6.66 -10.00 1.29
N THR A 99 7.42 -10.73 2.06
CA THR A 99 7.47 -10.56 3.53
C THR A 99 8.66 -9.67 3.87
N GLN A 100 8.38 -8.51 4.48
CA GLN A 100 9.44 -7.68 5.02
C GLN A 100 10.27 -8.49 6.02
N SER A 101 11.58 -8.40 5.92
CA SER A 101 12.53 -9.11 6.78
C SER A 101 13.59 -8.13 7.31
N SER A 102 14.55 -8.63 8.08
CA SER A 102 15.69 -7.82 8.49
C SER A 102 16.58 -7.33 7.33
N SER A 103 16.41 -7.88 6.13
CA SER A 103 17.24 -7.60 4.96
C SER A 103 16.52 -6.89 3.81
N THR A 104 15.19 -6.78 3.83
CA THR A 104 14.45 -6.14 2.72
C THR A 104 13.15 -5.48 3.16
N ASN A 105 12.87 -4.30 2.59
CA ASN A 105 11.60 -3.57 2.67
C ASN A 105 10.64 -3.92 1.52
N CYS A 106 11.01 -4.86 0.64
CA CYS A 106 10.19 -5.31 -0.49
C CYS A 106 9.94 -4.24 -1.58
N LEU A 107 10.85 -3.32 -1.73
CA LEU A 107 10.82 -2.39 -2.86
C LEU A 107 11.28 -3.08 -4.15
N SER A 108 10.84 -2.58 -5.29
CA SER A 108 11.43 -2.86 -6.60
C SER A 108 12.24 -1.65 -7.10
N SER A 109 13.11 -1.87 -8.06
CA SER A 109 13.85 -0.79 -8.73
C SER A 109 13.88 -1.08 -10.22
N SER A 110 13.14 -0.29 -10.98
CA SER A 110 13.03 -0.45 -12.42
C SER A 110 12.98 0.92 -13.10
N SER A 111 13.65 1.02 -14.26
CA SER A 111 13.50 2.19 -15.13
C SER A 111 12.13 2.25 -15.81
N THR A 112 11.37 1.16 -15.76
CA THR A 112 10.01 1.09 -16.28
C THR A 112 9.03 1.03 -15.10
N PRO A 113 8.01 1.90 -15.06
CA PRO A 113 7.02 1.90 -13.98
C PRO A 113 6.30 0.55 -13.84
N PRO A 114 5.83 0.20 -12.62
CA PRO A 114 5.10 -1.03 -12.40
C PRO A 114 3.80 -1.06 -13.20
N THR A 115 3.48 -2.23 -13.75
CA THR A 115 2.23 -2.48 -14.52
C THR A 115 1.21 -3.29 -13.74
N ALA A 116 1.56 -3.70 -12.52
CA ALA A 116 0.72 -4.47 -11.62
C ALA A 116 0.96 -4.06 -10.16
N VAL A 117 -0.04 -4.34 -9.30
CA VAL A 117 0.08 -4.16 -7.85
C VAL A 117 1.06 -5.17 -7.25
N GLY A 118 1.62 -4.83 -6.09
CA GLY A 118 2.43 -5.77 -5.30
C GLY A 118 3.70 -5.21 -4.71
N ASN A 119 4.33 -4.24 -5.35
CA ASN A 119 5.50 -3.56 -4.82
C ASN A 119 5.48 -2.07 -5.19
N TYR A 120 6.05 -1.24 -4.33
CA TYR A 120 6.43 0.10 -4.70
C TYR A 120 7.75 0.07 -5.46
N ASP A 121 7.84 0.85 -6.50
CA ASP A 121 9.06 0.99 -7.29
C ASP A 121 9.78 2.29 -6.91
N TYR A 122 11.03 2.16 -6.50
CA TYR A 122 11.91 3.29 -6.19
C TYR A 122 13.12 3.25 -7.11
N TYR A 123 13.21 4.21 -8.00
CA TYR A 123 14.27 4.30 -9.00
C TYR A 123 15.07 5.59 -8.82
N PRO A 124 16.16 5.56 -8.04
CA PRO A 124 17.05 6.70 -7.87
C PRO A 124 17.95 6.86 -9.11
N THR A 125 18.27 8.11 -9.45
CA THR A 125 19.17 8.45 -10.55
C THR A 125 20.11 9.58 -10.17
N ASP A 126 21.25 9.66 -10.87
CA ASP A 126 22.14 10.81 -10.81
C ASP A 126 21.59 11.99 -11.65
N SER A 127 22.34 13.08 -11.72
CA SER A 127 21.99 14.27 -12.50
C SER A 127 21.92 14.04 -14.01
N THR A 128 22.42 12.90 -14.50
CA THR A 128 22.38 12.49 -15.91
C THR A 128 21.20 11.58 -16.24
N GLY A 129 20.41 11.20 -15.21
CA GLY A 129 19.31 10.25 -15.33
C GLY A 129 19.74 8.79 -15.30
N SER A 130 20.99 8.50 -14.93
CA SER A 130 21.51 7.14 -14.79
C SER A 130 21.36 6.63 -13.36
N SER A 131 20.90 5.39 -13.20
CA SER A 131 20.91 4.69 -11.91
C SER A 131 22.21 3.96 -11.63
N ALA A 132 23.08 3.81 -12.62
CA ALA A 132 24.35 3.09 -12.49
C ALA A 132 25.30 3.69 -11.44
N ASN A 133 25.13 4.98 -11.14
CA ASN A 133 25.93 5.69 -10.16
C ASN A 133 25.19 5.88 -8.81
N CYS A 134 24.06 5.20 -8.62
CA CYS A 134 23.25 5.27 -7.41
C CYS A 134 23.27 3.94 -6.64
N GLU A 135 24.47 3.44 -6.36
CA GLU A 135 24.68 2.21 -5.60
C GLU A 135 24.70 2.47 -4.07
N ALA A 136 24.76 1.40 -3.29
CA ALA A 136 24.75 1.48 -1.83
C ALA A 136 25.87 2.40 -1.31
N ASN A 137 25.50 3.32 -0.42
CA ASN A 137 26.36 4.36 0.15
C ASN A 137 26.87 5.42 -0.86
N ASP A 138 26.26 5.52 -2.04
CA ASP A 138 26.61 6.55 -3.01
C ASP A 138 25.90 7.86 -2.66
N THR A 139 26.62 8.98 -2.82
CA THR A 139 26.14 10.35 -2.56
C THR A 139 25.81 11.09 -3.85
N THR A 140 25.80 10.42 -5.00
CA THR A 140 25.57 11.03 -6.32
C THR A 140 24.11 11.01 -6.76
N CYS A 141 23.24 10.31 -6.04
CA CYS A 141 21.81 10.24 -6.34
C CYS A 141 21.15 11.61 -6.13
N SER A 142 20.83 12.29 -7.21
CA SER A 142 20.28 13.66 -7.17
C SER A 142 18.80 13.73 -7.53
N GLN A 143 18.23 12.64 -8.05
CA GLN A 143 16.83 12.53 -8.44
C GLN A 143 16.29 11.14 -8.09
N TYR A 144 14.98 10.99 -8.10
CA TYR A 144 14.31 9.68 -8.00
C TYR A 144 12.94 9.71 -8.67
N THR A 145 12.47 8.53 -9.03
CA THR A 145 11.07 8.24 -9.34
C THR A 145 10.57 7.20 -8.36
N LEU A 146 9.45 7.50 -7.71
CA LEU A 146 8.76 6.59 -6.79
C LEU A 146 7.38 6.33 -7.35
N SER A 147 7.00 5.07 -7.56
CA SER A 147 5.72 4.75 -8.17
C SER A 147 5.04 3.53 -7.59
N ALA A 148 3.71 3.50 -7.72
CA ALA A 148 2.85 2.39 -7.36
C ALA A 148 1.75 2.19 -8.40
N PHE A 149 1.37 0.95 -8.67
CA PHE A 149 0.23 0.64 -9.51
C PHE A 149 -1.04 0.55 -8.67
N LEU A 150 -2.10 1.26 -9.10
CA LEU A 150 -3.39 1.31 -8.40
C LEU A 150 -4.36 0.28 -8.98
N GLU A 151 -5.15 -0.35 -8.12
CA GLU A 151 -6.16 -1.34 -8.48
C GLU A 151 -7.40 -0.72 -9.14
N ALA A 152 -8.22 -1.55 -9.76
CA ALA A 152 -9.55 -1.19 -10.28
C ALA A 152 -9.55 0.02 -11.23
N GLY A 153 -8.54 0.11 -12.11
CA GLY A 153 -8.46 1.18 -13.11
C GLY A 153 -7.88 2.50 -12.60
N GLY A 154 -7.31 2.53 -11.39
CA GLY A 154 -6.65 3.71 -10.84
C GLY A 154 -5.35 4.09 -11.57
N GLY A 155 -4.76 3.17 -12.33
CA GLY A 155 -3.56 3.43 -13.12
C GLY A 155 -2.28 3.53 -12.29
N LEU A 156 -1.34 4.32 -12.77
CA LEU A 156 -0.04 4.54 -12.15
C LEU A 156 -0.05 5.82 -11.31
N GLU A 157 0.29 5.72 -10.04
CA GLU A 157 0.61 6.87 -9.18
C GLU A 157 2.13 7.03 -9.15
N THR A 158 2.61 8.26 -9.37
CA THR A 158 4.05 8.53 -9.45
C THR A 158 4.39 9.81 -8.69
N LYS A 159 5.45 9.75 -7.91
CA LYS A 159 6.10 10.89 -7.25
C LYS A 159 7.52 10.99 -7.77
N VAL A 160 7.99 12.21 -7.95
CA VAL A 160 9.37 12.49 -8.38
C VAL A 160 10.05 13.42 -7.38
N SER A 161 11.36 13.49 -7.44
CA SER A 161 12.15 14.44 -6.66
C SER A 161 11.69 15.87 -6.94
N LEU A 162 11.68 16.70 -5.90
CA LEU A 162 11.30 18.12 -5.96
C LEU A 162 12.45 19.04 -6.37
N LYS A 163 13.61 18.47 -6.69
CA LYS A 163 14.85 19.14 -7.06
C LYS A 163 15.15 18.94 -8.54
#